data_842b5733a427fa5ffd6566d096e3c19c
#
_entry.id   842b5733a427fa5ffd6566d096e3c19c
#
_cell.length_a   1.000
_cell.length_b   1.000
_cell.length_c   1.000
_cell.angle_alpha   90.00
_cell.angle_beta   90.00
_cell.angle_gamma   90.00
#
_symmetry.space_group_name_H-M   'P 1'
#
loop_
_entity.id
_entity.type
_entity.pdbx_description
1 polymer ?
#
loop_
_entity_poly.entity_id
_entity_poly.type
_entity_poly.pdbx_seq_one_letter_code
_entity_poly.pdbx_strand_id
1 'polypeptide(L)'
;MLEAAGRGPSAREREIARLLERLYPICRSITGEGVRQSLDILGERLPLARREIPSGARMLDWVVPDEWNVTDAYLALGGERIVDFGRSNLHLVGYSAPVRTALRLDALKPRLHSLPEHPGWTPYRTSYYARDWGFCLPHA
;
A
#
# COMPACT_ATOMS: atom_id res chain seq x y z
N MET A 1 18.29 40.20 5.98
CA MET A 1 18.32 38.84 6.53
C MET A 1 17.22 38.76 7.59
N LEU A 2 16.08 38.20 7.25
CA LEU A 2 14.99 37.93 8.20
C LEU A 2 15.22 36.52 8.75
N GLU A 3 15.69 36.45 10.01
CA GLU A 3 15.67 35.23 10.80
C GLU A 3 14.21 34.80 10.99
N ALA A 4 13.82 33.74 10.31
CA ALA A 4 12.62 33.00 10.65
C ALA A 4 12.87 32.29 11.99
N ALA A 5 12.60 32.98 13.09
CA ALA A 5 12.60 32.41 14.42
C ALA A 5 11.66 31.20 14.40
N GLY A 6 12.22 30.00 14.56
CA GLY A 6 11.52 28.73 14.51
C GLY A 6 10.44 28.61 15.57
N ARG A 7 9.20 28.93 15.22
CA ARG A 7 8.04 28.54 16.00
C ARG A 7 7.95 27.03 15.95
N GLY A 8 8.10 26.38 17.07
CA GLY A 8 7.81 24.95 17.17
C GLY A 8 6.37 24.65 16.68
N PRO A 9 6.09 23.39 16.26
CA PRO A 9 4.83 23.04 15.66
C PRO A 9 3.65 23.37 16.60
N SER A 10 2.60 23.95 16.03
CA SER A 10 1.36 24.25 16.72
C SER A 10 0.66 22.97 17.21
N ALA A 11 -0.31 23.09 18.09
CA ALA A 11 -1.11 21.95 18.56
C ALA A 11 -1.78 21.21 17.39
N ARG A 12 -2.27 21.96 16.39
CA ARG A 12 -2.92 21.42 15.18
C ARG A 12 -1.93 20.66 14.29
N GLU A 13 -0.73 21.20 14.10
CA GLU A 13 0.31 20.50 13.31
C GLU A 13 0.74 19.19 13.97
N ARG A 14 0.90 19.18 15.30
CA ARG A 14 1.17 17.93 16.04
C ARG A 14 0.03 16.92 15.94
N GLU A 15 -1.22 17.39 15.93
CA GLU A 15 -2.39 16.54 15.78
C GLU A 15 -2.45 15.90 14.39
N ILE A 16 -2.19 16.68 13.33
CA ILE A 16 -2.12 16.18 11.96
C ILE A 16 -0.97 15.17 11.80
N ALA A 17 0.20 15.47 12.37
CA ALA A 17 1.34 14.55 12.33
C ALA A 17 1.00 13.20 12.96
N ARG A 18 0.38 13.19 14.15
CA ARG A 18 -0.07 11.95 14.81
C ARG A 18 -1.11 11.17 13.99
N LEU A 19 -2.01 11.88 13.30
CA LEU A 19 -2.97 11.22 12.40
C LEU A 19 -2.26 10.57 11.21
N LEU A 20 -1.30 11.25 10.61
CA LEU A 20 -0.49 10.70 9.53
C LEU A 20 0.32 9.47 9.98
N GLU A 21 0.95 9.54 11.17
CA GLU A 21 1.68 8.41 11.76
C GLU A 21 0.80 7.16 11.96
N ARG A 22 -0.47 7.35 12.35
CA ARG A 22 -1.44 6.25 12.50
C ARG A 22 -1.91 5.68 11.17
N LEU A 23 -2.11 6.54 10.18
CA LEU A 23 -2.63 6.15 8.85
C LEU A 23 -1.56 5.58 7.93
N TYR A 24 -0.31 6.02 8.06
CA TYR A 24 0.77 5.68 7.14
C TYR A 24 1.05 4.17 7.01
N PRO A 25 1.13 3.38 8.12
CA PRO A 25 1.45 1.96 8.03
C PRO A 25 0.31 1.09 7.49
N ILE A 26 -0.90 1.62 7.38
CA ILE A 26 -2.06 0.86 6.93
C ILE A 26 -1.96 0.61 5.42
N CYS A 27 -1.85 -0.66 5.03
CA CYS A 27 -1.98 -1.05 3.64
C CYS A 27 -3.46 -0.92 3.23
N ARG A 28 -3.77 0.12 2.48
CA ARG A 28 -5.13 0.37 2.00
C ARG A 28 -5.17 0.55 0.49
N SER A 29 -6.22 0.04 -0.07
CA SER A 29 -6.65 0.28 -1.44
C SER A 29 -8.05 0.89 -1.42
N ILE A 30 -8.74 0.93 -2.55
CA ILE A 30 -10.14 1.39 -2.59
C ILE A 30 -11.12 0.38 -1.96
N THR A 31 -10.68 -0.84 -1.68
CA THR A 31 -11.47 -1.92 -1.09
C THR A 31 -10.69 -2.61 0.03
N GLY A 32 -11.40 -3.30 0.92
CA GLY A 32 -10.80 -4.15 1.93
C GLY A 32 -10.65 -3.51 3.31
N GLU A 33 -10.05 -4.26 4.21
CA GLU A 33 -9.97 -3.93 5.64
C GLU A 33 -9.14 -2.68 5.93
N GLY A 34 -8.08 -2.41 5.14
CA GLY A 34 -7.24 -1.24 5.35
C GLY A 34 -8.00 0.09 5.17
N VAL A 35 -8.97 0.16 4.25
CA VAL A 35 -9.81 1.36 4.10
C VAL A 35 -10.80 1.47 5.26
N ARG A 36 -11.37 0.34 5.76
CA ARG A 36 -12.25 0.35 6.94
C ARG A 36 -11.52 0.89 8.16
N GLN A 37 -10.33 0.36 8.47
CA GLN A 37 -9.48 0.84 9.56
C GLN A 37 -9.14 2.33 9.42
N SER A 38 -8.85 2.79 8.20
CA SER A 38 -8.57 4.20 7.96
C SER A 38 -9.78 5.09 8.23
N LEU A 39 -10.98 4.63 7.82
CA LEU A 39 -12.24 5.34 8.09
C LEU A 39 -12.60 5.32 9.58
N ASP A 40 -12.27 4.26 10.33
CA ASP A 40 -12.45 4.22 11.79
C ASP A 40 -11.61 5.30 12.47
N ILE A 41 -10.32 5.39 12.11
CA ILE A 41 -9.41 6.41 12.64
C ILE A 41 -9.89 7.83 12.30
N LEU A 42 -10.35 8.06 11.07
CA LEU A 42 -10.88 9.35 10.67
C LEU A 42 -12.20 9.66 11.36
N GLY A 43 -13.04 8.65 11.59
CA GLY A 43 -14.33 8.76 12.28
C GLY A 43 -14.22 9.20 13.75
N GLU A 44 -13.05 9.04 14.40
CA GLU A 44 -12.78 9.59 15.73
C GLU A 44 -12.86 11.13 15.76
N ARG A 45 -12.73 11.78 14.61
CA ARG A 45 -12.64 13.23 14.45
C ARG A 45 -13.73 13.82 13.55
N LEU A 46 -14.25 13.03 12.65
CA LEU A 46 -15.19 13.45 11.63
C LEU A 46 -16.49 12.63 11.73
N PRO A 47 -17.66 13.25 11.62
CA PRO A 47 -18.93 12.52 11.60
C PRO A 47 -19.13 11.80 10.26
N LEU A 48 -18.47 10.65 10.10
CA LEU A 48 -18.53 9.88 8.86
C LEU A 48 -19.72 8.90 8.87
N ALA A 49 -20.54 8.96 7.82
CA ALA A 49 -21.52 7.92 7.52
C ALA A 49 -20.92 6.94 6.49
N ARG A 50 -20.74 5.69 6.87
CA ARG A 50 -20.28 4.64 5.95
C ARG A 50 -21.40 3.99 5.21
N ARG A 51 -21.14 3.72 3.94
CA ARG A 51 -21.96 2.82 3.11
C ARG A 51 -21.05 1.81 2.46
N GLU A 52 -21.34 0.55 2.61
CA GLU A 52 -20.62 -0.54 1.97
C GLU A 52 -21.41 -1.04 0.76
N ILE A 53 -20.71 -1.28 -0.33
CA ILE A 53 -21.28 -1.81 -1.57
C ILE A 53 -20.59 -3.14 -1.84
N PRO A 54 -21.33 -4.25 -1.97
CA PRO A 54 -20.75 -5.57 -2.15
C PRO A 54 -19.91 -5.68 -3.42
N SER A 55 -18.83 -6.47 -3.37
CA SER A 55 -18.07 -6.88 -4.55
C SER A 55 -19.01 -7.52 -5.57
N GLY A 56 -18.77 -7.22 -6.85
CA GLY A 56 -19.59 -7.69 -7.96
C GLY A 56 -20.89 -6.91 -8.20
N ALA A 57 -21.24 -5.96 -7.32
CA ALA A 57 -22.39 -5.09 -7.55
C ALA A 57 -22.15 -4.18 -8.77
N ARG A 58 -23.17 -4.02 -9.60
CA ARG A 58 -23.10 -3.11 -10.74
C ARG A 58 -23.47 -1.69 -10.31
N MET A 59 -22.59 -0.75 -10.60
CA MET A 59 -22.75 0.66 -10.32
C MET A 59 -22.54 1.46 -11.62
N LEU A 60 -23.61 1.89 -12.25
CA LEU A 60 -23.62 2.56 -13.57
C LEU A 60 -22.97 1.65 -14.63
N ASP A 61 -21.85 2.07 -15.21
CA ASP A 61 -21.05 1.37 -16.21
C ASP A 61 -19.90 0.55 -15.61
N TRP A 62 -19.82 0.48 -14.29
CA TRP A 62 -18.74 -0.13 -13.52
C TRP A 62 -19.23 -1.30 -12.66
N VAL A 63 -18.35 -2.24 -12.37
CA VAL A 63 -18.59 -3.34 -11.44
C VAL A 63 -17.63 -3.19 -10.27
N VAL A 64 -18.18 -3.22 -9.04
CA VAL A 64 -17.37 -3.12 -7.82
C VAL A 64 -16.40 -4.29 -7.77
N PRO A 65 -15.08 -4.03 -7.67
CA PRO A 65 -14.07 -5.09 -7.66
C PRO A 65 -14.12 -5.92 -6.39
N ASP A 66 -13.46 -7.07 -6.43
CA ASP A 66 -13.22 -7.90 -5.25
C ASP A 66 -12.44 -7.13 -4.20
N GLU A 67 -12.74 -7.39 -2.93
CA GLU A 67 -11.90 -6.88 -1.84
C GLU A 67 -10.49 -7.44 -1.92
N TRP A 68 -9.52 -6.58 -1.64
CA TRP A 68 -8.12 -6.95 -1.60
C TRP A 68 -7.54 -6.75 -0.21
N ASN A 69 -7.18 -7.86 0.43
CA ASN A 69 -6.57 -7.90 1.75
C ASN A 69 -5.29 -8.73 1.70
N VAL A 70 -4.21 -8.21 2.28
CA VAL A 70 -2.91 -8.89 2.31
C VAL A 70 -2.68 -9.48 3.69
N THR A 71 -2.49 -10.79 3.74
CA THR A 71 -2.09 -11.50 4.96
C THR A 71 -0.57 -11.61 5.08
N ASP A 72 0.11 -11.90 3.98
CA ASP A 72 1.57 -11.98 3.90
C ASP A 72 2.01 -11.94 2.44
N ALA A 73 3.19 -11.35 2.17
CA ALA A 73 3.80 -11.38 0.85
C ALA A 73 5.31 -11.17 0.96
N TYR A 74 6.07 -12.08 0.35
CA TYR A 74 7.54 -11.99 0.38
C TYR A 74 8.20 -12.71 -0.78
N LEU A 75 9.44 -12.32 -1.07
CA LEU A 75 10.39 -13.11 -1.85
C LEU A 75 11.45 -13.66 -0.91
N ALA A 76 11.76 -14.94 -1.08
CA ALA A 76 12.81 -15.59 -0.31
C ALA A 76 13.85 -16.24 -1.22
N LEU A 77 15.11 -16.19 -0.81
CA LEU A 77 16.23 -16.89 -1.44
C LEU A 77 16.97 -17.67 -0.34
N GLY A 78 17.17 -18.96 -0.55
CA GLY A 78 17.86 -19.81 0.43
C GLY A 78 17.17 -19.87 1.80
N GLY A 79 15.87 -19.62 1.88
CA GLY A 79 15.10 -19.56 3.14
C GLY A 79 15.05 -18.19 3.80
N GLU A 80 15.82 -17.21 3.34
CA GLU A 80 15.81 -15.84 3.85
C GLU A 80 14.85 -14.96 3.05
N ARG A 81 14.02 -14.15 3.75
CA ARG A 81 13.16 -13.14 3.11
C ARG A 81 14.00 -11.94 2.68
N ILE A 82 14.14 -11.75 1.37
CA ILE A 82 14.89 -10.63 0.78
C ILE A 82 14.01 -9.44 0.43
N VAL A 83 12.73 -9.66 0.13
CA VAL A 83 11.69 -8.65 -0.02
C VAL A 83 10.53 -9.08 0.85
N ASP A 84 10.01 -8.19 1.70
CA ASP A 84 9.01 -8.54 2.71
C ASP A 84 7.99 -7.41 2.88
N PHE A 85 6.73 -7.69 2.58
CA PHE A 85 5.60 -6.80 2.79
C PHE A 85 5.51 -6.31 4.25
N GLY A 86 5.85 -7.15 5.22
CA GLY A 86 5.86 -6.79 6.63
C GLY A 86 6.87 -5.69 6.99
N ARG A 87 7.90 -5.47 6.17
CA ARG A 87 8.84 -4.35 6.31
C ARG A 87 8.34 -3.08 5.64
N SER A 88 7.67 -3.20 4.51
CA SER A 88 7.06 -2.09 3.79
C SER A 88 5.94 -2.60 2.88
N ASN A 89 4.76 -2.00 2.99
CA ASN A 89 3.63 -2.31 2.12
C ASN A 89 3.89 -1.94 0.65
N LEU A 90 4.85 -1.04 0.36
CA LEU A 90 5.28 -0.72 -1.00
C LEU A 90 5.94 -1.89 -1.73
N HIS A 91 6.45 -2.89 -1.00
CA HIS A 91 7.08 -4.05 -1.63
C HIS A 91 6.12 -4.92 -2.44
N LEU A 92 4.82 -4.81 -2.23
CA LEU A 92 3.83 -5.57 -3.00
C LEU A 92 3.13 -4.66 -4.01
N VAL A 93 3.03 -5.12 -5.27
CA VAL A 93 2.17 -4.47 -6.26
C VAL A 93 0.72 -4.53 -5.79
N GLY A 94 0.06 -3.39 -5.71
CA GLY A 94 -1.33 -3.30 -5.26
C GLY A 94 -2.26 -4.17 -6.12
N TYR A 95 -3.21 -4.83 -5.51
CA TYR A 95 -4.12 -5.81 -6.13
C TYR A 95 -3.44 -7.09 -6.64
N SER A 96 -2.23 -7.42 -6.20
CA SER A 96 -1.59 -8.68 -6.54
C SER A 96 -2.49 -9.87 -6.20
N ALA A 97 -2.69 -10.74 -7.18
CA ALA A 97 -3.37 -12.01 -6.98
C ALA A 97 -2.53 -12.94 -6.08
N PRO A 98 -3.16 -13.79 -5.25
CA PRO A 98 -2.43 -14.72 -4.41
C PRO A 98 -1.65 -15.72 -5.27
N VAL A 99 -0.37 -15.90 -4.95
CA VAL A 99 0.51 -16.85 -5.61
C VAL A 99 1.48 -17.46 -4.59
N ARG A 100 1.76 -18.75 -4.75
CA ARG A 100 2.78 -19.44 -3.98
C ARG A 100 3.55 -20.37 -4.92
N THR A 101 4.76 -19.95 -5.28
CA THR A 101 5.57 -20.67 -6.27
C THR A 101 7.06 -20.42 -6.05
N ALA A 102 7.88 -21.30 -6.59
CA ALA A 102 9.31 -21.08 -6.72
C ALA A 102 9.64 -20.84 -8.19
N LEU A 103 10.39 -19.79 -8.47
CA LEU A 103 10.75 -19.38 -9.82
C LEU A 103 12.26 -19.20 -9.95
N ARG A 104 12.78 -19.43 -11.14
CA ARG A 104 14.12 -18.97 -11.51
C ARG A 104 14.10 -17.45 -11.71
N LEU A 105 15.24 -16.81 -11.56
CA LEU A 105 15.35 -15.36 -11.61
C LEU A 105 14.88 -14.78 -12.96
N ASP A 106 15.16 -15.44 -14.06
CA ASP A 106 14.71 -15.04 -15.41
C ASP A 106 13.19 -14.98 -15.53
N ALA A 107 12.48 -15.93 -14.93
CA ALA A 107 11.02 -15.96 -14.89
C ALA A 107 10.44 -14.96 -13.85
N LEU A 108 11.19 -14.62 -12.81
CA LEU A 108 10.78 -13.67 -11.78
C LEU A 108 10.99 -12.21 -12.22
N LYS A 109 12.05 -11.91 -12.97
CA LYS A 109 12.41 -10.54 -13.40
C LYS A 109 11.24 -9.71 -13.93
N PRO A 110 10.34 -10.21 -14.79
CA PRO A 110 9.21 -9.43 -15.30
C PRO A 110 8.21 -9.02 -14.20
N ARG A 111 8.29 -9.63 -13.01
CA ARG A 111 7.44 -9.36 -11.84
C ARG A 111 8.10 -8.44 -10.82
N LEU A 112 9.34 -8.01 -11.09
CA LEU A 112 10.11 -7.11 -10.23
C LEU A 112 10.10 -5.70 -10.82
N HIS A 113 9.73 -4.73 -10.02
CA HIS A 113 9.62 -3.34 -10.43
C HIS A 113 10.54 -2.48 -9.58
N SER A 114 11.38 -1.69 -10.23
CA SER A 114 12.31 -0.73 -9.61
C SER A 114 12.43 0.52 -10.48
N LEU A 115 13.09 1.54 -9.97
CA LEU A 115 13.34 2.80 -10.66
C LEU A 115 14.85 2.99 -10.84
N PRO A 116 15.40 2.70 -12.03
CA PRO A 116 16.84 2.89 -12.28
C PRO A 116 17.32 4.33 -12.05
N GLU A 117 16.47 5.30 -12.36
CA GLU A 117 16.73 6.74 -12.17
C GLU A 117 16.71 7.17 -10.70
N HIS A 118 16.12 6.37 -9.82
CA HIS A 118 16.06 6.58 -8.38
C HIS A 118 16.34 5.29 -7.62
N PRO A 119 17.58 4.78 -7.65
CA PRO A 119 17.89 3.40 -7.23
C PRO A 119 17.58 3.12 -5.75
N GLY A 120 17.56 4.12 -4.89
CA GLY A 120 17.20 3.96 -3.47
C GLY A 120 15.69 3.95 -3.21
N TRP A 121 14.84 4.15 -4.21
CA TRP A 121 13.40 4.24 -4.01
C TRP A 121 12.70 2.93 -4.32
N THR A 122 11.67 2.63 -3.53
CA THR A 122 10.72 1.56 -3.85
C THR A 122 9.53 2.19 -4.57
N PRO A 123 9.26 1.84 -5.85
CA PRO A 123 8.14 2.43 -6.57
C PRO A 123 6.80 1.95 -6.01
N TYR A 124 5.76 2.78 -6.14
CA TYR A 124 4.39 2.34 -6.02
C TYR A 124 3.89 1.80 -7.37
N ARG A 125 3.35 0.60 -7.36
CA ARG A 125 2.67 0.01 -8.51
C ARG A 125 1.37 -0.66 -8.11
N THR A 126 0.44 -0.73 -9.05
CA THR A 126 -0.82 -1.44 -8.89
C THR A 126 -1.19 -2.14 -10.21
N SER A 127 -1.77 -3.33 -10.12
CA SER A 127 -2.39 -4.02 -11.25
C SER A 127 -3.85 -3.60 -11.44
N TYR A 128 -4.36 -2.72 -10.58
CA TYR A 128 -5.79 -2.45 -10.46
C TYR A 128 -6.58 -3.75 -10.32
N TYR A 129 -7.47 -4.06 -11.23
CA TYR A 129 -8.35 -5.24 -11.19
C TYR A 129 -7.88 -6.38 -12.11
N ALA A 130 -6.74 -6.21 -12.77
CA ALA A 130 -6.15 -7.29 -13.54
C ALA A 130 -5.59 -8.38 -12.59
N ARG A 131 -5.87 -9.63 -12.90
CA ARG A 131 -5.30 -10.77 -12.15
C ARG A 131 -3.83 -10.91 -12.49
N ASP A 132 -3.01 -10.10 -11.88
CA ASP A 132 -1.57 -10.10 -11.98
C ASP A 132 -0.94 -10.02 -10.60
N TRP A 133 0.37 -10.16 -10.50
CA TRP A 133 1.12 -10.03 -9.25
C TRP A 133 2.53 -9.53 -9.50
N GLY A 134 3.15 -8.95 -8.50
CA GLY A 134 4.53 -8.50 -8.60
C GLY A 134 5.05 -7.89 -7.31
N PHE A 135 6.32 -7.58 -7.31
CA PHE A 135 7.01 -6.94 -6.21
C PHE A 135 7.70 -5.67 -6.66
N CYS A 136 7.76 -4.71 -5.75
CA CYS A 136 8.49 -3.46 -5.90
C CYS A 136 9.67 -3.44 -4.94
N LEU A 137 10.83 -3.00 -5.42
CA LEU A 137 12.06 -3.00 -4.63
C LEU A 137 12.99 -1.86 -5.11
N PRO A 138 13.95 -1.42 -4.28
CA PRO A 138 15.02 -0.55 -4.73
C PRO A 138 15.77 -1.19 -5.90
N HIS A 139 16.30 -0.37 -6.79
CA HIS A 139 17.13 -0.82 -7.92
C HIS A 139 18.56 -1.02 -7.43
N ALA A 140 19.04 -2.27 -7.39
CA ALA A 140 20.41 -2.64 -7.01
C ALA A 140 21.27 -2.92 -8.25
#